data_ea6421f98365bb2cb62c3354e663cc07
#
_entry.id   ea6421f98365bb2cb62c3354e663cc07
#
_cell.length_a   1.000
_cell.length_b   1.000
_cell.length_c   1.000
_cell.angle_alpha   90.00
_cell.angle_beta   90.00
_cell.angle_gamma   90.00
#
_symmetry.space_group_name_H-M   'P 1'
#
loop_
_entity.id
_entity.type
_entity.pdbx_description
1 polymer ?
#
loop_
_entity_poly.entity_id
_entity_poly.type
_entity_poly.pdbx_seq_one_letter_code
_entity_poly.pdbx_strand_id
1 'polypeptide(L)'
;VSTFISSAALQPTMPPSGYDRVNNNIPHGQVSYINYQSKATNGQRRARIYLPPGYSTANKYSVMYLLHGIGGNEDEWYHNGAPHTILDNLIAAGEIDPFILVLPYGDAKAAGVDGWENFTKDLLESLIPHIESNYSVYTDAKHRAIAGLSQGGAQAINIGLPNADKFHYVGGFSSSPIMKQNNQLFPDGGTKVKQNLKLLFLSCGTADNLIFSNNRLVDYCKKNNIDHVEWLLQNYGHDWTVWKPSLWNFARMACAAGFTELGGTTPTPPPTPTPPPTPRSAFSRIEAEEYNSINSSTMTIIDTPGGGGGIGYIESGDSAVYSKIDFGSGATSFKAMVASAMDISIDLRLNSPTGTRIGTLTASSTGDWDAYEQLSCQISNVTGENDLYLVFSGPVNVDWFEFSGGTAPTDPPQKGNIGDINGDGRINTSDYTLLTRHILETMTLTGEAFTNADTSGDGVINSNDATLLKRYILEIIDKFPAQGSAPAPVPT
;
A
#
# COMPACT_ATOMS: atom_id res chain seq x y z
N VAL A 1 10.78 -21.79 32.86
CA VAL A 1 10.02 -22.99 32.49
C VAL A 1 9.27 -22.64 31.21
N SER A 2 9.88 -23.00 30.05
CA SER A 2 9.29 -22.84 28.72
C SER A 2 8.12 -23.80 28.60
N THR A 3 6.91 -23.28 28.54
CA THR A 3 5.75 -24.06 28.10
C THR A 3 5.84 -24.19 26.58
N PHE A 4 6.32 -25.34 26.11
CA PHE A 4 6.09 -25.77 24.74
C PHE A 4 4.59 -25.96 24.55
N ILE A 5 3.95 -25.04 23.83
CA ILE A 5 2.62 -25.28 23.28
C ILE A 5 2.84 -26.33 22.18
N SER A 6 2.41 -27.56 22.45
CA SER A 6 2.28 -28.59 21.43
C SER A 6 1.49 -28.02 20.25
N SER A 7 2.09 -27.94 19.08
CA SER A 7 1.45 -27.50 17.85
C SER A 7 0.39 -28.51 17.44
N ALA A 8 -0.84 -28.34 17.93
CA ALA A 8 -1.98 -28.75 17.13
C ALA A 8 -1.86 -27.94 15.83
N ALA A 9 -1.59 -28.60 14.71
CA ALA A 9 -1.36 -27.95 13.43
C ALA A 9 -2.52 -26.97 13.18
N LEU A 10 -2.20 -25.70 12.94
CA LEU A 10 -3.18 -24.66 12.66
C LEU A 10 -4.07 -25.13 11.51
N GLN A 11 -5.38 -25.14 11.70
CA GLN A 11 -6.33 -25.52 10.66
C GLN A 11 -6.81 -24.29 9.90
N PRO A 12 -7.05 -24.40 8.59
CA PRO A 12 -7.60 -23.29 7.83
C PRO A 12 -9.07 -23.03 8.26
N THR A 13 -9.40 -21.76 8.39
CA THR A 13 -10.73 -21.29 8.81
C THR A 13 -11.15 -20.10 7.98
N MET A 14 -12.45 -19.77 7.99
CA MET A 14 -12.88 -18.49 7.44
C MET A 14 -12.33 -17.35 8.31
N PRO A 15 -11.73 -16.33 7.70
CA PRO A 15 -11.21 -15.19 8.45
C PRO A 15 -12.35 -14.39 9.11
N PRO A 16 -12.06 -13.63 10.17
CA PRO A 16 -13.04 -12.76 10.80
C PRO A 16 -13.50 -11.65 9.86
N SER A 17 -14.68 -11.09 10.09
CA SER A 17 -15.17 -9.94 9.32
C SER A 17 -14.17 -8.77 9.40
N GLY A 18 -13.89 -8.13 8.27
CA GLY A 18 -12.97 -6.99 8.21
C GLY A 18 -11.48 -7.35 8.12
N TYR A 19 -11.13 -8.63 7.99
CA TYR A 19 -9.72 -9.06 7.87
C TYR A 19 -8.99 -8.47 6.65
N ASP A 20 -9.72 -8.10 5.60
CA ASP A 20 -9.27 -7.51 4.34
C ASP A 20 -9.65 -6.02 4.20
N ARG A 21 -10.08 -5.38 5.29
CA ARG A 21 -10.40 -3.96 5.37
C ARG A 21 -9.28 -3.19 6.04
N VAL A 22 -9.02 -2.00 5.52
CA VAL A 22 -8.04 -1.08 6.11
C VAL A 22 -8.45 -0.72 7.53
N ASN A 23 -7.54 -0.90 8.48
CA ASN A 23 -7.69 -0.51 9.87
C ASN A 23 -6.72 0.65 10.17
N ASN A 24 -7.21 1.88 10.13
CA ASN A 24 -6.39 3.07 10.30
C ASN A 24 -5.77 3.25 11.70
N ASN A 25 -6.11 2.38 12.64
CA ASN A 25 -5.56 2.42 14.00
C ASN A 25 -4.30 1.54 14.16
N ILE A 26 -3.78 0.97 13.06
CA ILE A 26 -2.58 0.13 13.07
C ILE A 26 -1.52 0.70 12.13
N PRO A 27 -0.24 0.41 12.34
CA PRO A 27 0.80 0.73 11.37
C PRO A 27 0.58 -0.04 10.05
N HIS A 28 0.86 0.62 8.92
CA HIS A 28 0.75 0.05 7.59
C HIS A 28 2.11 -0.15 6.93
N GLY A 29 2.21 -1.19 6.13
CA GLY A 29 3.34 -1.41 5.25
C GLY A 29 3.29 -0.49 4.01
N GLN A 30 4.39 -0.45 3.29
CA GLN A 30 4.54 0.35 2.08
C GLN A 30 4.49 -0.54 0.85
N VAL A 31 3.69 -0.17 -0.15
CA VAL A 31 3.64 -0.85 -1.45
C VAL A 31 4.23 0.06 -2.51
N SER A 32 5.18 -0.46 -3.29
CA SER A 32 5.81 0.27 -4.38
C SER A 32 6.11 -0.64 -5.57
N TYR A 33 6.46 -0.05 -6.71
CA TYR A 33 6.99 -0.79 -7.85
C TYR A 33 8.50 -0.96 -7.73
N ILE A 34 8.98 -2.12 -8.20
CA ILE A 34 10.39 -2.37 -8.44
C ILE A 34 10.61 -2.75 -9.90
N ASN A 35 11.72 -2.32 -10.46
CA ASN A 35 12.15 -2.69 -11.79
C ASN A 35 13.43 -3.51 -11.70
N TYR A 36 13.50 -4.59 -12.47
CA TYR A 36 14.66 -5.47 -12.49
C TYR A 36 15.00 -5.93 -13.90
N GLN A 37 16.28 -6.22 -14.13
CA GLN A 37 16.75 -6.78 -15.40
C GLN A 37 16.49 -8.28 -15.43
N SER A 38 15.67 -8.73 -16.36
CA SER A 38 15.36 -10.15 -16.56
C SER A 38 16.34 -10.81 -17.52
N LYS A 39 16.94 -11.91 -17.08
CA LYS A 39 17.72 -12.81 -17.94
C LYS A 39 16.83 -13.67 -18.85
N ALA A 40 15.59 -13.88 -18.44
CA ALA A 40 14.65 -14.71 -19.20
C ALA A 40 14.10 -13.99 -20.43
N THR A 41 13.86 -12.67 -20.33
CA THR A 41 13.32 -11.86 -21.42
C THR A 41 14.39 -10.95 -22.07
N ASN A 42 15.57 -10.88 -21.47
CA ASN A 42 16.65 -9.95 -21.83
C ASN A 42 16.20 -8.47 -21.83
N GLY A 43 15.27 -8.12 -20.93
CA GLY A 43 14.68 -6.78 -20.83
C GLY A 43 14.33 -6.40 -19.40
N GLN A 44 13.89 -5.15 -19.25
CA GLN A 44 13.36 -4.68 -17.96
C GLN A 44 12.00 -5.29 -17.70
N ARG A 45 11.80 -5.74 -16.46
CA ARG A 45 10.51 -6.22 -15.95
C ARG A 45 10.18 -5.53 -14.65
N ARG A 46 8.91 -5.57 -14.29
CA ARG A 46 8.38 -4.89 -13.11
C ARG A 46 7.68 -5.86 -12.18
N ALA A 47 7.72 -5.59 -10.90
CA ALA A 47 6.92 -6.24 -9.87
C ALA A 47 6.46 -5.20 -8.84
N ARG A 48 5.43 -5.51 -8.04
CA ARG A 48 5.17 -4.77 -6.81
C ARG A 48 5.88 -5.43 -5.64
N ILE A 49 6.28 -4.62 -4.68
CA ILE A 49 6.80 -5.07 -3.39
C ILE A 49 6.02 -4.40 -2.26
N TYR A 50 5.64 -5.18 -1.27
CA TYR A 50 5.15 -4.71 0.01
C TYR A 50 6.26 -4.90 1.04
N LEU A 51 6.64 -3.82 1.70
CA LEU A 51 7.51 -3.80 2.86
C LEU A 51 6.64 -3.67 4.11
N PRO A 52 6.78 -4.57 5.10
CA PRO A 52 5.89 -4.58 6.26
C PRO A 52 6.03 -3.33 7.13
N PRO A 53 5.06 -3.04 8.00
CA PRO A 53 5.16 -1.94 8.95
C PRO A 53 6.47 -2.01 9.74
N GLY A 54 7.17 -0.88 9.86
CA GLY A 54 8.44 -0.82 10.58
C GLY A 54 9.61 -1.52 9.86
N TYR A 55 9.52 -1.77 8.55
CA TYR A 55 10.64 -2.33 7.79
C TYR A 55 11.93 -1.54 8.03
N SER A 56 13.01 -2.27 8.32
CA SER A 56 14.34 -1.69 8.57
C SER A 56 15.43 -2.60 8.00
N THR A 57 16.45 -2.02 7.42
CA THR A 57 17.61 -2.77 6.92
C THR A 57 18.46 -3.40 8.03
N ALA A 58 18.21 -3.04 9.29
CA ALA A 58 18.84 -3.67 10.46
C ALA A 58 18.31 -5.09 10.74
N ASN A 59 17.12 -5.42 10.23
CA ASN A 59 16.48 -6.71 10.39
C ASN A 59 16.50 -7.48 9.07
N LYS A 60 16.42 -8.81 9.13
CA LYS A 60 16.23 -9.66 7.95
C LYS A 60 14.79 -10.17 7.90
N TYR A 61 14.24 -10.26 6.69
CA TYR A 61 12.87 -10.64 6.47
C TYR A 61 12.76 -11.86 5.56
N SER A 62 11.76 -12.70 5.81
CA SER A 62 11.33 -13.73 4.89
C SER A 62 10.63 -13.10 3.68
N VAL A 63 10.57 -13.81 2.56
CA VAL A 63 9.97 -13.30 1.31
C VAL A 63 8.92 -14.27 0.78
N MET A 64 7.72 -13.75 0.55
CA MET A 64 6.64 -14.48 -0.14
C MET A 64 6.45 -13.90 -1.54
N TYR A 65 6.47 -14.75 -2.56
CA TYR A 65 6.12 -14.43 -3.95
C TYR A 65 4.68 -14.87 -4.20
N LEU A 66 3.79 -13.91 -4.54
CA LEU A 66 2.35 -14.15 -4.72
C LEU A 66 1.93 -13.84 -6.15
N LEU A 67 1.50 -14.89 -6.87
CA LEU A 67 1.29 -14.88 -8.32
C LEU A 67 -0.17 -14.62 -8.68
N HIS A 68 -0.39 -13.78 -9.70
CA HIS A 68 -1.69 -13.41 -10.26
C HIS A 68 -2.28 -14.49 -11.18
N GLY A 69 -3.54 -14.33 -11.59
CA GLY A 69 -4.26 -15.22 -12.49
C GLY A 69 -4.01 -14.95 -13.98
N ILE A 70 -4.75 -15.67 -14.83
CA ILE A 70 -4.71 -15.47 -16.29
C ILE A 70 -5.21 -14.07 -16.64
N GLY A 71 -4.48 -13.38 -17.54
CA GLY A 71 -4.84 -12.03 -17.98
C GLY A 71 -4.54 -10.92 -16.96
N GLY A 72 -4.13 -11.28 -15.73
CA GLY A 72 -3.66 -10.35 -14.72
C GLY A 72 -2.23 -9.90 -14.92
N ASN A 73 -1.75 -9.12 -13.97
CA ASN A 73 -0.38 -8.63 -13.89
C ASN A 73 0.02 -8.43 -12.42
N GLU A 74 1.13 -7.75 -12.15
CA GLU A 74 1.63 -7.44 -10.80
C GLU A 74 0.67 -6.59 -9.96
N ASP A 75 -0.37 -6.02 -10.58
CA ASP A 75 -1.35 -5.15 -9.93
C ASP A 75 -2.63 -5.89 -9.49
N GLU A 76 -2.90 -7.08 -10.05
CA GLU A 76 -4.17 -7.79 -9.82
C GLU A 76 -4.43 -8.07 -8.34
N TRP A 77 -3.45 -8.63 -7.62
CA TRP A 77 -3.59 -8.87 -6.19
C TRP A 77 -3.74 -7.57 -5.40
N TYR A 78 -2.98 -6.55 -5.77
CA TYR A 78 -2.99 -5.27 -5.06
C TYR A 78 -4.37 -4.63 -5.10
N HIS A 79 -4.99 -4.54 -6.29
CA HIS A 79 -6.29 -3.89 -6.47
C HIS A 79 -7.47 -4.74 -6.01
N ASN A 80 -7.45 -6.05 -6.25
CA ASN A 80 -8.60 -6.91 -6.01
C ASN A 80 -8.48 -7.75 -4.73
N GLY A 81 -7.26 -8.11 -4.35
CA GLY A 81 -6.97 -9.00 -3.23
C GLY A 81 -6.64 -8.31 -1.92
N ALA A 82 -6.23 -7.04 -1.98
CA ALA A 82 -5.79 -6.25 -0.83
C ALA A 82 -4.78 -7.00 0.09
N PRO A 83 -3.73 -7.67 -0.46
CA PRO A 83 -2.85 -8.52 0.32
C PRO A 83 -2.07 -7.74 1.38
N HIS A 84 -1.69 -6.49 1.09
CA HIS A 84 -1.04 -5.58 2.04
C HIS A 84 -1.91 -5.32 3.27
N THR A 85 -3.21 -5.06 3.07
CA THR A 85 -4.17 -4.85 4.15
C THR A 85 -4.37 -6.12 5.00
N ILE A 86 -4.47 -7.28 4.34
CA ILE A 86 -4.57 -8.58 5.04
C ILE A 86 -3.33 -8.81 5.91
N LEU A 87 -2.12 -8.54 5.39
CA LEU A 87 -0.89 -8.72 6.14
C LEU A 87 -0.74 -7.70 7.27
N ASP A 88 -1.07 -6.42 7.04
CA ASP A 88 -1.06 -5.39 8.08
C ASP A 88 -1.96 -5.78 9.26
N ASN A 89 -3.18 -6.24 8.99
CA ASN A 89 -4.12 -6.69 10.01
C ASN A 89 -3.60 -7.91 10.78
N LEU A 90 -3.03 -8.89 10.10
CA LEU A 90 -2.44 -10.08 10.72
C LEU A 90 -1.21 -9.74 11.58
N ILE A 91 -0.35 -8.85 11.12
CA ILE A 91 0.83 -8.38 11.87
C ILE A 91 0.38 -7.63 13.12
N ALA A 92 -0.56 -6.70 12.99
CA ALA A 92 -1.09 -5.94 14.12
C ALA A 92 -1.81 -6.80 15.16
N ALA A 93 -2.48 -7.88 14.72
CA ALA A 93 -3.09 -8.87 15.59
C ALA A 93 -2.06 -9.81 16.26
N GLY A 94 -0.78 -9.74 15.88
CA GLY A 94 0.25 -10.67 16.36
C GLY A 94 0.08 -12.11 15.86
N GLU A 95 -0.70 -12.32 14.80
CA GLU A 95 -0.94 -13.64 14.22
C GLU A 95 0.16 -14.09 13.27
N ILE A 96 0.93 -13.15 12.73
CA ILE A 96 2.12 -13.39 11.92
C ILE A 96 3.23 -12.40 12.29
N ASP A 97 4.49 -12.80 12.08
CA ASP A 97 5.61 -11.87 12.10
C ASP A 97 5.70 -11.14 10.75
N PRO A 98 6.30 -9.93 10.70
CA PRO A 98 6.50 -9.17 9.49
C PRO A 98 7.35 -9.92 8.45
N PHE A 99 6.93 -9.93 7.19
CA PHE A 99 7.68 -10.44 6.05
C PHE A 99 7.43 -9.58 4.79
N ILE A 100 8.31 -9.69 3.80
CA ILE A 100 8.19 -9.00 2.52
C ILE A 100 7.30 -9.80 1.58
N LEU A 101 6.35 -9.12 0.91
CA LEU A 101 5.54 -9.71 -0.14
C LEU A 101 5.95 -9.13 -1.51
N VAL A 102 6.18 -10.00 -2.49
CA VAL A 102 6.48 -9.61 -3.87
C VAL A 102 5.37 -10.10 -4.78
N LEU A 103 4.81 -9.20 -5.58
CA LEU A 103 3.75 -9.48 -6.56
C LEU A 103 4.37 -9.30 -7.96
N PRO A 104 4.89 -10.37 -8.58
CA PRO A 104 5.52 -10.27 -9.88
C PRO A 104 4.49 -10.35 -11.02
N TYR A 105 4.88 -9.87 -12.21
CA TYR A 105 4.17 -10.21 -13.45
C TYR A 105 4.59 -11.63 -13.90
N GLY A 106 3.67 -12.57 -13.82
CA GLY A 106 3.92 -14.00 -14.06
C GLY A 106 4.07 -14.42 -15.52
N ASP A 107 3.93 -13.52 -16.50
CA ASP A 107 4.09 -13.78 -17.92
C ASP A 107 5.42 -13.17 -18.42
N ALA A 108 6.46 -13.99 -18.51
CA ALA A 108 7.81 -13.60 -18.95
C ALA A 108 8.02 -13.91 -20.44
N LYS A 109 7.21 -13.34 -21.33
CA LYS A 109 7.26 -13.56 -22.77
C LYS A 109 8.62 -13.25 -23.35
N ALA A 110 9.11 -14.18 -24.19
CA ALA A 110 10.28 -14.01 -25.03
C ALA A 110 10.02 -14.68 -26.39
N ALA A 111 10.81 -14.32 -27.42
CA ALA A 111 10.63 -14.87 -28.76
C ALA A 111 10.68 -16.40 -28.76
N GLY A 112 9.59 -17.06 -29.16
CA GLY A 112 9.50 -18.50 -29.29
C GLY A 112 9.39 -19.28 -27.97
N VAL A 113 9.18 -18.58 -26.82
CA VAL A 113 9.05 -19.19 -25.49
C VAL A 113 7.72 -18.82 -24.86
N ASP A 114 7.02 -19.80 -24.30
CA ASP A 114 5.83 -19.54 -23.48
C ASP A 114 6.21 -18.74 -22.24
N GLY A 115 5.54 -17.60 -22.05
CA GLY A 115 5.89 -16.66 -20.99
C GLY A 115 5.64 -17.21 -19.58
N TRP A 116 4.64 -18.05 -19.43
CA TRP A 116 4.31 -18.68 -18.13
C TRP A 116 5.34 -19.73 -17.73
N GLU A 117 5.87 -20.49 -18.67
CA GLU A 117 6.98 -21.41 -18.41
C GLU A 117 8.30 -20.68 -18.20
N ASN A 118 8.56 -19.64 -19.02
CA ASN A 118 9.77 -18.85 -18.95
C ASN A 118 9.88 -18.06 -17.64
N PHE A 119 8.75 -17.78 -16.98
CA PHE A 119 8.73 -17.10 -15.69
C PHE A 119 9.50 -17.88 -14.59
N THR A 120 9.57 -19.22 -14.69
CA THR A 120 10.42 -20.01 -13.78
C THR A 120 11.86 -19.53 -13.80
N LYS A 121 12.41 -19.31 -14.99
CA LYS A 121 13.77 -18.78 -15.18
C LYS A 121 13.87 -17.34 -14.71
N ASP A 122 12.88 -16.51 -15.03
CA ASP A 122 12.83 -15.11 -14.61
C ASP A 122 12.83 -14.98 -13.08
N LEU A 123 11.97 -15.75 -12.40
CA LEU A 123 11.89 -15.75 -10.95
C LEU A 123 13.21 -16.19 -10.31
N LEU A 124 13.73 -17.35 -10.72
CA LEU A 124 14.88 -17.97 -10.05
C LEU A 124 16.22 -17.30 -10.38
N GLU A 125 16.39 -16.77 -11.59
CA GLU A 125 17.67 -16.24 -12.06
C GLU A 125 17.73 -14.70 -12.09
N SER A 126 16.60 -14.01 -11.91
CA SER A 126 16.53 -12.55 -12.00
C SER A 126 15.83 -11.91 -10.82
N LEU A 127 14.55 -12.22 -10.58
CA LEU A 127 13.77 -11.53 -9.54
C LEU A 127 14.24 -11.88 -8.13
N ILE A 128 14.41 -13.16 -7.79
CA ILE A 128 14.92 -13.56 -6.46
C ILE A 128 16.30 -12.93 -6.20
N PRO A 129 17.31 -13.04 -7.09
CA PRO A 129 18.59 -12.37 -6.90
C PRO A 129 18.48 -10.84 -6.78
N HIS A 130 17.54 -10.21 -7.51
CA HIS A 130 17.30 -8.78 -7.38
C HIS A 130 16.78 -8.40 -5.98
N ILE A 131 15.80 -9.16 -5.47
CA ILE A 131 15.26 -8.92 -4.11
C ILE A 131 16.36 -9.12 -3.07
N GLU A 132 17.12 -10.20 -3.16
CA GLU A 132 18.20 -10.53 -2.21
C GLU A 132 19.36 -9.52 -2.22
N SER A 133 19.58 -8.84 -3.34
CA SER A 133 20.63 -7.82 -3.47
C SER A 133 20.21 -6.43 -3.01
N ASN A 134 18.90 -6.12 -3.00
CA ASN A 134 18.41 -4.77 -2.75
C ASN A 134 17.63 -4.62 -1.44
N TYR A 135 17.26 -5.73 -0.81
CA TYR A 135 16.47 -5.73 0.43
C TYR A 135 17.15 -6.60 1.49
N SER A 136 16.91 -6.27 2.76
CA SER A 136 17.45 -7.03 3.88
C SER A 136 16.62 -8.30 4.12
N VAL A 137 16.95 -9.36 3.43
CA VAL A 137 16.20 -10.62 3.44
C VAL A 137 17.06 -11.83 3.78
N TYR A 138 16.44 -12.88 4.28
CA TYR A 138 17.04 -14.21 4.31
C TYR A 138 17.10 -14.78 2.89
N THR A 139 18.14 -15.54 2.56
CA THR A 139 18.39 -16.08 1.22
C THR A 139 18.17 -17.58 1.12
N ASP A 140 17.86 -18.24 2.22
CA ASP A 140 17.63 -19.68 2.28
C ASP A 140 16.15 -20.05 2.01
N ALA A 141 15.93 -21.34 1.74
CA ALA A 141 14.61 -21.87 1.38
C ALA A 141 13.59 -21.82 2.54
N LYS A 142 14.07 -21.87 3.79
CA LYS A 142 13.23 -21.79 4.99
C LYS A 142 12.49 -20.46 5.09
N HIS A 143 13.07 -19.42 4.52
CA HIS A 143 12.52 -18.07 4.55
C HIS A 143 11.95 -17.62 3.20
N ARG A 144 11.61 -18.59 2.31
CA ARG A 144 11.07 -18.29 0.99
C ARG A 144 9.79 -19.08 0.72
N ALA A 145 8.70 -18.35 0.43
CA ALA A 145 7.39 -18.88 0.09
C ALA A 145 6.98 -18.48 -1.33
N ILE A 146 6.17 -19.34 -1.98
CA ILE A 146 5.53 -19.03 -3.26
C ILE A 146 4.07 -19.49 -3.20
N ALA A 147 3.15 -18.61 -3.61
CA ALA A 147 1.73 -18.92 -3.69
C ALA A 147 1.09 -18.18 -4.86
N GLY A 148 -0.14 -18.51 -5.19
CA GLY A 148 -0.88 -17.78 -6.22
C GLY A 148 -2.29 -18.28 -6.43
N LEU A 149 -3.07 -17.53 -7.19
CA LEU A 149 -4.44 -17.85 -7.56
C LEU A 149 -4.52 -18.39 -8.99
N SER A 150 -5.47 -19.28 -9.26
CA SER A 150 -5.80 -19.74 -10.60
C SER A 150 -4.55 -20.20 -11.40
N GLN A 151 -4.21 -19.51 -12.49
CA GLN A 151 -2.99 -19.77 -13.26
C GLN A 151 -1.73 -19.52 -12.44
N GLY A 152 -1.69 -18.49 -11.63
CA GLY A 152 -0.59 -18.25 -10.68
C GLY A 152 -0.48 -19.31 -9.59
N GLY A 153 -1.61 -19.91 -9.19
CA GLY A 153 -1.61 -21.08 -8.30
C GLY A 153 -0.94 -22.31 -8.94
N ALA A 154 -1.28 -22.58 -10.20
CA ALA A 154 -0.62 -23.64 -10.95
C ALA A 154 0.87 -23.34 -11.18
N GLN A 155 1.24 -22.08 -11.46
CA GLN A 155 2.63 -21.65 -11.55
C GLN A 155 3.40 -21.83 -10.23
N ALA A 156 2.80 -21.41 -9.11
CA ALA A 156 3.41 -21.58 -7.80
C ALA A 156 3.72 -23.05 -7.50
N ILE A 157 2.80 -23.95 -7.85
CA ILE A 157 2.98 -25.41 -7.73
C ILE A 157 4.05 -25.90 -8.71
N ASN A 158 3.99 -25.49 -9.99
CA ASN A 158 4.93 -25.90 -11.03
C ASN A 158 6.38 -25.49 -10.74
N ILE A 159 6.56 -24.39 -10.02
CA ILE A 159 7.88 -23.88 -9.61
C ILE A 159 8.28 -24.44 -8.25
N GLY A 160 7.40 -24.36 -7.26
CA GLY A 160 7.71 -24.64 -5.87
C GLY A 160 7.99 -26.11 -5.59
N LEU A 161 7.18 -27.03 -6.11
CA LEU A 161 7.36 -28.47 -5.81
C LEU A 161 8.66 -29.05 -6.40
N PRO A 162 9.01 -28.84 -7.69
CA PRO A 162 10.30 -29.32 -8.21
C PRO A 162 11.51 -28.62 -7.54
N ASN A 163 11.33 -27.41 -7.01
CA ASN A 163 12.34 -26.62 -6.33
C ASN A 163 12.08 -26.49 -4.82
N ALA A 164 11.62 -27.58 -4.17
CA ALA A 164 11.39 -27.59 -2.72
C ALA A 164 12.67 -27.34 -1.89
N ASP A 165 13.84 -27.45 -2.51
CA ASP A 165 15.12 -27.01 -1.95
C ASP A 165 15.33 -25.46 -1.99
N LYS A 166 14.44 -24.72 -2.66
CA LYS A 166 14.45 -23.26 -2.75
C LYS A 166 13.22 -22.61 -2.10
N PHE A 167 12.12 -23.35 -1.97
CA PHE A 167 10.86 -22.90 -1.40
C PHE A 167 10.35 -23.94 -0.41
N HIS A 168 10.28 -23.61 0.87
CA HIS A 168 9.71 -24.53 1.87
C HIS A 168 8.20 -24.40 2.06
N TYR A 169 7.57 -23.36 1.47
CA TYR A 169 6.13 -23.08 1.59
C TYR A 169 5.56 -22.83 0.20
N VAL A 170 4.59 -23.65 -0.20
CA VAL A 170 3.95 -23.60 -1.51
C VAL A 170 2.44 -23.55 -1.33
N GLY A 171 1.78 -22.56 -1.97
CA GLY A 171 0.33 -22.37 -1.92
C GLY A 171 -0.30 -22.33 -3.32
N GLY A 172 -1.33 -23.14 -3.54
CA GLY A 172 -2.14 -23.08 -4.77
C GLY A 172 -3.60 -22.82 -4.43
N PHE A 173 -4.13 -21.69 -4.91
CA PHE A 173 -5.51 -21.27 -4.66
C PHE A 173 -6.31 -21.42 -5.96
N SER A 174 -7.27 -22.35 -6.01
CA SER A 174 -8.04 -22.68 -7.21
C SER A 174 -7.15 -22.92 -8.45
N SER A 175 -6.11 -23.73 -8.33
CA SER A 175 -5.06 -23.89 -9.33
C SER A 175 -5.58 -24.37 -10.68
N SER A 176 -5.16 -23.69 -11.76
CA SER A 176 -5.62 -23.97 -13.12
C SER A 176 -5.05 -25.27 -13.72
N PRO A 177 -5.65 -25.78 -14.82
CA PRO A 177 -5.19 -27.04 -15.48
C PRO A 177 -3.81 -26.99 -16.13
N ILE A 178 -3.15 -25.82 -16.23
CA ILE A 178 -1.75 -25.72 -16.69
C ILE A 178 -0.75 -26.32 -15.68
N MET A 179 -1.25 -26.70 -14.51
CA MET A 179 -0.45 -27.43 -13.53
C MET A 179 0.13 -28.70 -14.17
N LYS A 180 1.46 -28.84 -14.14
CA LYS A 180 2.22 -29.96 -14.73
C LYS A 180 1.73 -31.29 -14.22
N GLN A 181 2.08 -32.35 -14.95
CA GLN A 181 1.75 -33.72 -14.55
C GLN A 181 2.53 -34.11 -13.29
N ASN A 182 1.97 -35.02 -12.49
CA ASN A 182 2.55 -35.38 -11.19
C ASN A 182 4.00 -35.88 -11.27
N ASN A 183 4.39 -36.59 -12.36
CA ASN A 183 5.77 -37.00 -12.57
C ASN A 183 6.75 -35.86 -12.85
N GLN A 184 6.25 -34.72 -13.30
CA GLN A 184 7.03 -33.49 -13.50
C GLN A 184 7.05 -32.61 -12.21
N LEU A 185 5.98 -32.65 -11.43
CA LEU A 185 5.91 -31.97 -10.12
C LEU A 185 6.78 -32.69 -9.08
N PHE A 186 6.85 -34.00 -9.16
CA PHE A 186 7.57 -34.89 -8.25
C PHE A 186 8.54 -35.79 -9.03
N PRO A 187 9.61 -35.24 -9.64
CA PRO A 187 10.50 -36.00 -10.53
C PRO A 187 11.26 -37.12 -9.83
N ASP A 188 11.38 -37.05 -8.51
CA ASP A 188 12.02 -38.04 -7.63
C ASP A 188 11.00 -38.84 -6.79
N GLY A 189 9.73 -38.91 -7.24
CA GLY A 189 8.64 -39.55 -6.52
C GLY A 189 8.23 -38.79 -5.25
N GLY A 190 8.64 -37.53 -5.10
CA GLY A 190 8.31 -36.67 -3.97
C GLY A 190 9.29 -36.68 -2.81
N THR A 191 10.45 -37.31 -2.98
CA THR A 191 11.48 -37.41 -1.93
C THR A 191 11.96 -36.02 -1.50
N LYS A 192 12.30 -35.15 -2.46
CA LYS A 192 12.73 -33.76 -2.17
C LYS A 192 11.65 -32.96 -1.45
N VAL A 193 10.40 -33.11 -1.89
CA VAL A 193 9.25 -32.43 -1.26
C VAL A 193 9.09 -32.87 0.19
N LYS A 194 9.10 -34.18 0.47
CA LYS A 194 8.98 -34.72 1.83
C LYS A 194 10.11 -34.28 2.77
N GLN A 195 11.31 -34.09 2.23
CA GLN A 195 12.47 -33.69 3.03
C GLN A 195 12.48 -32.20 3.36
N ASN A 196 12.01 -31.36 2.45
CA ASN A 196 12.23 -29.92 2.51
C ASN A 196 10.96 -29.10 2.77
N LEU A 197 9.83 -29.50 2.18
CA LEU A 197 8.61 -28.69 2.27
C LEU A 197 8.06 -28.68 3.70
N LYS A 198 7.70 -27.49 4.18
CA LYS A 198 7.09 -27.27 5.50
C LYS A 198 5.59 -27.03 5.41
N LEU A 199 5.13 -26.54 4.24
CA LEU A 199 3.71 -26.36 3.98
C LEU A 199 3.43 -26.49 2.49
N LEU A 200 2.53 -27.41 2.15
CA LEU A 200 1.81 -27.44 0.88
C LEU A 200 0.35 -27.12 1.17
N PHE A 201 -0.12 -25.94 0.76
CA PHE A 201 -1.49 -25.50 0.99
C PHE A 201 -2.27 -25.48 -0.32
N LEU A 202 -3.36 -26.21 -0.39
CA LEU A 202 -4.19 -26.39 -1.58
C LEU A 202 -5.63 -26.03 -1.24
N SER A 203 -6.13 -24.94 -1.80
CA SER A 203 -7.51 -24.49 -1.58
C SER A 203 -8.29 -24.37 -2.87
N CYS A 204 -9.59 -24.64 -2.79
CA CYS A 204 -10.50 -24.50 -3.92
C CYS A 204 -11.95 -24.37 -3.43
N GLY A 205 -12.78 -23.66 -4.17
CA GLY A 205 -14.22 -23.70 -3.98
C GLY A 205 -14.80 -25.03 -4.50
N THR A 206 -15.82 -25.60 -3.83
CA THR A 206 -16.44 -26.85 -4.30
C THR A 206 -17.34 -26.64 -5.53
N ALA A 207 -17.76 -25.39 -5.81
CA ALA A 207 -18.45 -24.99 -7.03
C ALA A 207 -17.52 -24.44 -8.13
N ASP A 208 -16.21 -24.49 -7.90
CA ASP A 208 -15.19 -24.08 -8.87
C ASP A 208 -15.06 -25.11 -9.99
N ASN A 209 -15.19 -24.68 -11.24
CA ASN A 209 -15.04 -25.54 -12.43
C ASN A 209 -13.63 -26.13 -12.57
N LEU A 210 -12.61 -25.59 -11.87
CA LEU A 210 -11.24 -26.06 -11.89
C LEU A 210 -10.89 -27.00 -10.73
N ILE A 211 -11.84 -27.38 -9.89
CA ILE A 211 -11.65 -28.25 -8.71
C ILE A 211 -10.98 -29.59 -9.06
N PHE A 212 -11.17 -30.08 -10.27
CA PHE A 212 -10.54 -31.34 -10.73
C PHE A 212 -9.00 -31.24 -10.75
N SER A 213 -8.44 -30.05 -11.01
CA SER A 213 -6.98 -29.82 -10.95
C SER A 213 -6.47 -29.91 -9.51
N ASN A 214 -7.20 -29.32 -8.56
CA ASN A 214 -6.89 -29.43 -7.13
C ASN A 214 -6.95 -30.89 -6.68
N ASN A 215 -8.04 -31.60 -6.97
CA ASN A 215 -8.25 -32.97 -6.55
C ASN A 215 -7.18 -33.91 -7.10
N ARG A 216 -6.75 -33.75 -8.36
CA ARG A 216 -5.67 -34.53 -8.96
C ARG A 216 -4.38 -34.47 -8.13
N LEU A 217 -4.00 -33.27 -7.68
CA LEU A 217 -2.78 -33.09 -6.88
C LEU A 217 -2.97 -33.64 -5.47
N VAL A 218 -4.09 -33.37 -4.84
CA VAL A 218 -4.45 -33.86 -3.51
C VAL A 218 -4.46 -35.39 -3.47
N ASP A 219 -5.09 -36.04 -4.46
CA ASP A 219 -5.12 -37.50 -4.55
C ASP A 219 -3.71 -38.08 -4.71
N TYR A 220 -2.85 -37.43 -5.50
CA TYR A 220 -1.46 -37.85 -5.61
C TYR A 220 -0.71 -37.71 -4.27
N CYS A 221 -0.88 -36.61 -3.57
CA CYS A 221 -0.27 -36.39 -2.27
C CYS A 221 -0.73 -37.44 -1.24
N LYS A 222 -2.04 -37.69 -1.15
CA LYS A 222 -2.62 -38.72 -0.28
C LYS A 222 -2.04 -40.10 -0.59
N LYS A 223 -2.01 -40.49 -1.87
CA LYS A 223 -1.49 -41.80 -2.32
C LYS A 223 0.00 -42.01 -2.01
N ASN A 224 0.78 -40.93 -2.03
CA ASN A 224 2.23 -40.99 -1.87
C ASN A 224 2.71 -40.54 -0.48
N ASN A 225 1.81 -40.32 0.49
CA ASN A 225 2.11 -39.83 1.83
C ASN A 225 2.96 -38.54 1.80
N ILE A 226 2.51 -37.56 1.00
CA ILE A 226 3.07 -36.19 0.96
C ILE A 226 2.19 -35.32 1.82
N ASP A 227 2.76 -34.70 2.84
CA ASP A 227 2.06 -33.83 3.77
C ASP A 227 1.52 -32.60 3.01
N HIS A 228 0.24 -32.31 3.20
CA HIS A 228 -0.43 -31.17 2.60
C HIS A 228 -1.65 -30.77 3.42
N VAL A 229 -2.06 -29.52 3.26
CA VAL A 229 -3.32 -28.98 3.77
C VAL A 229 -4.27 -28.82 2.60
N GLU A 230 -5.38 -29.52 2.62
CA GLU A 230 -6.49 -29.35 1.70
C GLU A 230 -7.56 -28.49 2.36
N TRP A 231 -7.96 -27.40 1.72
CA TRP A 231 -9.05 -26.55 2.20
C TRP A 231 -10.09 -26.31 1.11
N LEU A 232 -11.23 -26.98 1.25
CA LEU A 232 -12.35 -26.88 0.33
C LEU A 232 -13.44 -25.95 0.92
N LEU A 233 -13.75 -24.86 0.21
CA LEU A 233 -14.81 -23.91 0.59
C LEU A 233 -16.12 -24.35 -0.04
N GLN A 234 -17.08 -24.77 0.79
CA GLN A 234 -18.36 -25.32 0.33
C GLN A 234 -19.19 -24.26 -0.39
N ASN A 235 -19.63 -24.58 -1.64
CA ASN A 235 -20.44 -23.73 -2.50
C ASN A 235 -19.79 -22.45 -3.00
N TYR A 236 -18.47 -22.27 -2.80
CA TYR A 236 -17.72 -21.15 -3.37
C TYR A 236 -17.24 -21.48 -4.79
N GLY A 237 -17.15 -20.45 -5.64
CA GLY A 237 -16.71 -20.54 -7.04
C GLY A 237 -15.24 -20.23 -7.23
N HIS A 238 -14.89 -19.72 -8.44
CA HIS A 238 -13.56 -19.35 -8.85
C HIS A 238 -13.38 -17.84 -8.75
N ASP A 239 -13.23 -17.31 -7.55
CA ASP A 239 -13.21 -15.86 -7.30
C ASP A 239 -12.51 -15.44 -6.01
N TRP A 240 -12.50 -14.14 -5.76
CA TRP A 240 -11.83 -13.50 -4.62
C TRP A 240 -12.36 -13.92 -3.26
N THR A 241 -13.58 -14.45 -3.18
CA THR A 241 -14.14 -14.97 -1.93
C THR A 241 -13.44 -16.27 -1.47
N VAL A 242 -12.73 -16.94 -2.38
CA VAL A 242 -11.83 -18.06 -2.09
C VAL A 242 -10.40 -17.59 -1.90
N TRP A 243 -9.90 -16.72 -2.78
CA TRP A 243 -8.46 -16.42 -2.84
C TRP A 243 -7.97 -15.53 -1.69
N LYS A 244 -8.74 -14.53 -1.27
CA LYS A 244 -8.39 -13.69 -0.11
C LYS A 244 -8.30 -14.49 1.19
N PRO A 245 -9.34 -15.30 1.58
CA PRO A 245 -9.23 -16.18 2.74
C PRO A 245 -8.11 -17.21 2.62
N SER A 246 -7.79 -17.66 1.40
CA SER A 246 -6.69 -18.59 1.17
C SER A 246 -5.34 -17.95 1.47
N LEU A 247 -5.11 -16.71 1.04
CA LEU A 247 -3.91 -15.94 1.40
C LEU A 247 -3.81 -15.73 2.92
N TRP A 248 -4.90 -15.34 3.56
CA TRP A 248 -4.96 -15.14 5.02
C TRP A 248 -4.57 -16.41 5.78
N ASN A 249 -5.10 -17.57 5.40
CA ASN A 249 -4.73 -18.85 6.01
C ASN A 249 -3.29 -19.25 5.68
N PHE A 250 -2.89 -19.12 4.41
CA PHE A 250 -1.54 -19.52 3.97
C PHE A 250 -0.46 -18.73 4.71
N ALA A 251 -0.62 -17.40 4.86
CA ALA A 251 0.32 -16.56 5.60
C ALA A 251 0.45 -17.02 7.07
N ARG A 252 -0.66 -17.23 7.77
CA ARG A 252 -0.69 -17.68 9.17
C ARG A 252 -0.05 -19.08 9.32
N MET A 253 -0.42 -20.00 8.46
CA MET A 253 0.09 -21.37 8.50
C MET A 253 1.56 -21.46 8.13
N ALA A 254 2.04 -20.65 7.17
CA ALA A 254 3.45 -20.58 6.81
C ALA A 254 4.27 -20.04 8.00
N CYS A 255 3.84 -18.95 8.64
CA CYS A 255 4.51 -18.41 9.83
C CYS A 255 4.50 -19.43 10.98
N ALA A 256 3.38 -20.08 11.27
CA ALA A 256 3.31 -21.13 12.28
C ALA A 256 4.20 -22.33 12.00
N ALA A 257 4.48 -22.61 10.70
CA ALA A 257 5.39 -23.68 10.25
C ALA A 257 6.86 -23.23 10.19
N GLY A 258 7.20 -22.01 10.62
CA GLY A 258 8.57 -21.49 10.73
C GLY A 258 9.07 -20.72 9.50
N PHE A 259 8.16 -20.13 8.72
CA PHE A 259 8.51 -19.23 7.61
C PHE A 259 9.18 -17.95 8.11
N THR A 260 8.73 -17.45 9.24
CA THR A 260 9.35 -16.36 9.99
C THR A 260 9.97 -16.92 11.28
N GLU A 261 11.05 -16.31 11.77
CA GLU A 261 11.65 -16.76 13.03
C GLU A 261 10.84 -16.20 14.20
N LEU A 262 10.01 -17.03 14.83
CA LEU A 262 9.48 -16.74 16.15
C LEU A 262 10.64 -16.63 17.15
N GLY A 263 11.09 -15.40 17.42
CA GLY A 263 12.01 -15.19 18.57
C GLY A 263 13.37 -14.65 18.25
N GLY A 264 13.42 -13.55 17.58
CA GLY A 264 14.60 -12.70 17.57
C GLY A 264 14.23 -11.23 17.65
N THR A 265 13.70 -10.86 18.72
CA THR A 265 13.11 -9.65 19.25
C THR A 265 11.60 -9.73 19.24
N THR A 266 11.00 -9.81 20.43
CA THR A 266 9.67 -9.20 20.66
C THR A 266 9.62 -7.98 19.75
N PRO A 267 8.62 -7.82 18.83
CA PRO A 267 8.52 -6.57 18.08
C PRO A 267 8.82 -5.50 19.11
N THR A 268 9.85 -4.70 18.87
CA THR A 268 10.12 -3.53 19.72
C THR A 268 8.76 -2.93 19.92
N PRO A 269 8.22 -2.82 21.15
CA PRO A 269 6.85 -2.39 21.37
C PRO A 269 6.64 -1.25 20.40
N PRO A 270 5.57 -1.30 19.55
CA PRO A 270 5.45 -0.48 18.35
C PRO A 270 6.03 0.87 18.70
N PRO A 271 6.97 1.42 17.90
CA PRO A 271 7.72 2.63 18.27
C PRO A 271 6.70 3.51 18.94
N THR A 272 6.93 3.90 20.17
CA THR A 272 6.02 4.64 21.07
C THR A 272 5.08 5.42 20.18
N PRO A 273 3.76 5.16 20.19
CA PRO A 273 2.85 5.49 19.09
C PRO A 273 3.30 6.78 18.47
N THR A 274 3.57 6.79 17.16
CA THR A 274 4.06 7.97 16.43
C THR A 274 3.32 9.13 17.02
N PRO A 275 3.97 10.13 17.61
CA PRO A 275 3.28 11.15 18.39
C PRO A 275 2.06 11.52 17.60
N PRO A 276 0.85 11.46 18.16
CA PRO A 276 -0.41 11.49 17.44
C PRO A 276 -0.30 12.55 16.36
N PRO A 277 -0.69 12.31 15.09
CA PRO A 277 -0.37 13.19 13.98
C PRO A 277 -0.52 14.63 14.44
N THR A 278 0.53 15.43 14.26
CA THR A 278 0.53 16.83 14.72
C THR A 278 -0.75 17.46 14.20
N PRO A 279 -1.53 18.14 15.01
CA PRO A 279 -2.79 18.71 14.57
C PRO A 279 -2.57 19.53 13.30
N ARG A 280 -3.36 19.25 12.28
CA ARG A 280 -3.29 19.95 11.00
C ARG A 280 -4.18 21.19 11.09
N SER A 281 -3.67 22.36 10.80
CA SER A 281 -4.48 23.59 10.82
C SER A 281 -5.63 23.52 9.81
N ALA A 282 -6.85 23.75 10.25
CA ALA A 282 -8.01 23.90 9.38
C ALA A 282 -7.88 25.11 8.42
N PHE A 283 -7.06 26.10 8.77
CA PHE A 283 -6.85 27.34 8.03
C PHE A 283 -5.74 27.27 6.98
N SER A 284 -5.12 26.10 6.82
CA SER A 284 -4.21 25.79 5.73
C SER A 284 -4.95 24.98 4.66
N ARG A 285 -4.53 25.10 3.41
CA ARG A 285 -5.02 24.24 2.34
C ARG A 285 -4.73 22.79 2.69
N ILE A 286 -5.74 21.95 2.60
CA ILE A 286 -5.67 20.49 2.80
C ILE A 286 -5.97 19.86 1.45
N GLU A 287 -5.02 19.10 0.91
CA GLU A 287 -5.20 18.36 -0.33
C GLU A 287 -6.15 17.18 -0.08
N ALA A 288 -7.08 16.94 -1.00
CA ALA A 288 -8.14 15.97 -0.75
C ALA A 288 -7.61 14.53 -0.70
N GLU A 289 -6.52 14.22 -1.39
CA GLU A 289 -5.84 12.92 -1.34
C GLU A 289 -5.08 12.66 -0.03
N GLU A 290 -4.89 13.67 0.81
CA GLU A 290 -4.23 13.53 2.13
C GLU A 290 -5.19 13.03 3.23
N TYR A 291 -6.24 12.33 2.85
CA TYR A 291 -7.15 11.71 3.81
C TYR A 291 -6.44 10.66 4.68
N ASN A 292 -6.90 10.49 5.91
CA ASN A 292 -6.42 9.41 6.80
C ASN A 292 -7.12 8.09 6.51
N SER A 293 -8.38 8.13 6.10
CA SER A 293 -9.15 6.96 5.68
C SER A 293 -10.35 7.32 4.81
N ILE A 294 -10.84 6.33 4.08
CA ILE A 294 -12.09 6.42 3.30
C ILE A 294 -13.03 5.28 3.66
N ASN A 295 -14.33 5.56 3.63
CA ASN A 295 -15.37 4.53 3.64
C ASN A 295 -16.04 4.53 2.27
N SER A 296 -15.43 3.82 1.34
CA SER A 296 -15.85 3.69 -0.06
C SER A 296 -15.24 2.43 -0.66
N SER A 297 -15.91 1.85 -1.64
CA SER A 297 -15.36 0.74 -2.45
C SER A 297 -14.78 1.21 -3.80
N THR A 298 -15.05 2.46 -4.19
CA THR A 298 -14.75 3.02 -5.52
C THR A 298 -13.86 4.26 -5.47
N MET A 299 -13.95 5.08 -4.40
CA MET A 299 -13.17 6.29 -4.23
C MET A 299 -11.66 6.02 -4.36
N THR A 300 -10.97 6.79 -5.17
CA THR A 300 -9.53 6.68 -5.39
C THR A 300 -8.89 8.04 -5.62
N ILE A 301 -7.58 8.09 -5.52
CA ILE A 301 -6.80 9.28 -5.89
C ILE A 301 -6.81 9.41 -7.41
N ILE A 302 -7.06 10.62 -7.88
CA ILE A 302 -7.09 10.99 -9.29
C ILE A 302 -6.10 12.12 -9.55
N ASP A 303 -5.64 12.27 -10.80
CA ASP A 303 -4.90 13.45 -11.23
C ASP A 303 -5.85 14.63 -11.42
N THR A 304 -5.46 15.83 -10.99
CA THR A 304 -6.26 17.05 -11.18
C THR A 304 -5.60 17.97 -12.21
N PRO A 305 -6.37 18.79 -12.98
CA PRO A 305 -5.83 19.67 -14.01
C PRO A 305 -4.82 20.69 -13.50
N GLY A 306 -4.84 21.00 -12.21
CA GLY A 306 -3.89 21.90 -11.55
C GLY A 306 -2.49 21.32 -11.33
N GLY A 307 -2.32 20.01 -11.57
CA GLY A 307 -1.14 19.23 -11.19
C GLY A 307 -1.15 18.96 -9.68
N GLY A 308 -1.22 17.73 -9.30
CA GLY A 308 -1.39 17.24 -7.93
C GLY A 308 -2.37 16.09 -7.93
N GLY A 309 -2.70 15.59 -6.75
CA GLY A 309 -3.75 14.61 -6.56
C GLY A 309 -5.10 15.27 -6.25
N GLY A 310 -6.12 14.44 -6.18
CA GLY A 310 -7.44 14.75 -5.67
C GLY A 310 -8.14 13.43 -5.39
N ILE A 311 -9.40 13.46 -4.97
CA ILE A 311 -10.23 12.26 -4.83
C ILE A 311 -11.37 12.26 -5.84
N GLY A 312 -11.63 11.10 -6.43
CA GLY A 312 -12.70 10.90 -7.39
C GLY A 312 -13.29 9.48 -7.32
N TYR A 313 -14.16 9.12 -8.28
CA TYR A 313 -14.93 7.87 -8.27
C TYR A 313 -15.77 7.69 -7.00
N ILE A 314 -16.28 8.81 -6.49
CA ILE A 314 -17.06 8.90 -5.26
C ILE A 314 -18.51 8.50 -5.55
N GLU A 315 -19.12 7.72 -4.68
CA GLU A 315 -20.52 7.32 -4.74
C GLU A 315 -21.32 7.92 -3.57
N SER A 316 -22.66 7.85 -3.69
CA SER A 316 -23.55 8.32 -2.62
C SER A 316 -23.36 7.51 -1.33
N GLY A 317 -23.08 8.21 -0.23
CA GLY A 317 -22.84 7.61 1.07
C GLY A 317 -21.36 7.37 1.39
N ASP A 318 -20.47 7.58 0.42
CA ASP A 318 -19.03 7.52 0.65
C ASP A 318 -18.56 8.64 1.60
N SER A 319 -17.45 8.41 2.27
CA SER A 319 -16.83 9.44 3.11
C SER A 319 -15.31 9.36 3.15
N ALA A 320 -14.67 10.53 3.23
CA ALA A 320 -13.24 10.69 3.49
C ALA A 320 -13.03 11.31 4.87
N VAL A 321 -11.98 10.87 5.58
CA VAL A 321 -11.67 11.28 6.96
C VAL A 321 -10.33 11.98 7.01
N TYR A 322 -10.31 13.15 7.63
CA TYR A 322 -9.12 13.93 7.92
C TYR A 322 -8.99 14.08 9.43
N SER A 323 -8.08 13.33 10.02
CA SER A 323 -7.94 13.26 11.47
C SER A 323 -7.16 14.46 12.03
N LYS A 324 -7.54 14.88 13.25
CA LYS A 324 -6.88 15.92 14.04
C LYS A 324 -6.75 17.25 13.33
N ILE A 325 -7.83 17.69 12.73
CA ILE A 325 -7.92 19.05 12.19
C ILE A 325 -8.10 20.01 13.35
N ASP A 326 -7.17 20.97 13.50
CA ASP A 326 -7.23 22.01 14.50
C ASP A 326 -7.93 23.25 13.96
N PHE A 327 -9.11 23.52 14.49
CA PHE A 327 -9.95 24.65 14.15
C PHE A 327 -9.63 25.91 15.01
N GLY A 328 -8.57 25.87 15.82
CA GLY A 328 -8.13 27.01 16.62
C GLY A 328 -9.23 27.63 17.47
N SER A 329 -9.37 28.94 17.42
CA SER A 329 -10.39 29.69 18.14
C SER A 329 -11.78 29.71 17.48
N GLY A 330 -11.90 29.11 16.28
CA GLY A 330 -13.19 28.91 15.62
C GLY A 330 -13.18 29.11 14.11
N ALA A 331 -13.61 28.11 13.35
CA ALA A 331 -13.89 28.21 11.92
C ALA A 331 -15.39 28.43 11.69
N THR A 332 -15.74 29.29 10.74
CA THR A 332 -17.12 29.63 10.40
C THR A 332 -17.46 29.48 8.93
N SER A 333 -16.45 29.21 8.07
CA SER A 333 -16.64 29.03 6.64
C SER A 333 -15.74 27.90 6.14
N PHE A 334 -16.18 27.21 5.11
CA PHE A 334 -15.48 26.14 4.38
C PHE A 334 -15.47 26.46 2.90
N LYS A 335 -14.36 26.19 2.21
CA LYS A 335 -14.27 26.22 0.76
C LYS A 335 -13.53 25.01 0.24
N ALA A 336 -13.89 24.56 -0.97
CA ALA A 336 -13.24 23.45 -1.65
C ALA A 336 -13.18 23.68 -3.16
N MET A 337 -12.21 23.09 -3.83
CA MET A 337 -12.08 23.01 -5.26
C MET A 337 -12.68 21.69 -5.72
N VAL A 338 -13.76 21.74 -6.47
CA VAL A 338 -14.55 20.55 -6.85
C VAL A 338 -14.94 20.57 -8.31
N ALA A 339 -15.13 19.38 -8.90
CA ALA A 339 -15.72 19.21 -10.22
C ALA A 339 -16.81 18.13 -10.18
N SER A 340 -17.97 18.38 -10.83
CA SER A 340 -19.04 17.42 -10.90
C SER A 340 -19.91 17.62 -12.16
N ALA A 341 -20.26 16.55 -12.83
CA ALA A 341 -21.20 16.58 -13.95
C ALA A 341 -22.67 16.65 -13.50
N MET A 342 -22.95 16.63 -12.20
CA MET A 342 -24.29 16.65 -11.63
C MET A 342 -24.35 17.41 -10.31
N ASP A 343 -25.55 17.75 -9.86
CA ASP A 343 -25.76 18.40 -8.55
C ASP A 343 -25.49 17.40 -7.43
N ILE A 344 -24.64 17.81 -6.48
CA ILE A 344 -24.25 17.03 -5.30
C ILE A 344 -24.18 17.90 -4.05
N SER A 345 -24.10 17.25 -2.89
CA SER A 345 -23.72 17.90 -1.65
C SER A 345 -22.64 17.12 -0.89
N ILE A 346 -21.81 17.84 -0.17
CA ILE A 346 -20.79 17.31 0.75
C ILE A 346 -21.15 17.77 2.16
N ASP A 347 -21.58 16.83 3.00
CA ASP A 347 -21.82 17.11 4.42
C ASP A 347 -20.47 17.11 5.16
N LEU A 348 -20.24 18.18 5.93
CA LEU A 348 -19.09 18.33 6.82
C LEU A 348 -19.49 17.86 8.21
N ARG A 349 -18.89 16.80 8.71
CA ARG A 349 -19.24 16.17 9.99
C ARG A 349 -18.02 15.99 10.88
N LEU A 350 -18.23 16.01 12.19
CA LEU A 350 -17.15 15.86 13.18
C LEU A 350 -17.18 14.48 13.83
N ASN A 351 -16.00 13.91 13.98
CA ASN A 351 -15.67 12.72 14.78
C ASN A 351 -16.36 11.42 14.38
N SER A 352 -17.29 11.43 13.41
CA SER A 352 -17.85 10.25 12.77
C SER A 352 -18.65 10.60 11.51
N PRO A 353 -18.91 9.67 10.58
CA PRO A 353 -19.70 9.95 9.37
C PRO A 353 -21.17 10.25 9.68
N THR A 354 -21.63 9.91 10.88
CA THR A 354 -22.98 10.25 11.41
C THR A 354 -22.93 11.29 12.54
N GLY A 355 -21.74 11.84 12.80
CA GLY A 355 -21.52 12.82 13.87
C GLY A 355 -22.16 14.18 13.59
N THR A 356 -21.86 15.15 14.46
CA THR A 356 -22.40 16.51 14.35
C THR A 356 -22.10 17.09 12.97
N ARG A 357 -23.14 17.41 12.20
CA ARG A 357 -23.00 18.11 10.94
C ARG A 357 -22.79 19.60 11.21
N ILE A 358 -21.64 20.11 10.78
CA ILE A 358 -21.27 21.50 10.95
C ILE A 358 -21.64 22.36 9.74
N GLY A 359 -21.80 21.79 8.57
CA GLY A 359 -22.19 22.46 7.35
C GLY A 359 -22.45 21.50 6.21
N THR A 360 -22.91 22.02 5.09
CA THR A 360 -23.08 21.29 3.83
C THR A 360 -22.62 22.18 2.69
N LEU A 361 -21.63 21.73 1.92
CA LEU A 361 -21.27 22.35 0.65
C LEU A 361 -22.19 21.77 -0.43
N THR A 362 -22.94 22.65 -1.09
CA THR A 362 -23.78 22.26 -2.25
C THR A 362 -23.04 22.66 -3.51
N ALA A 363 -22.84 21.70 -4.40
CA ALA A 363 -22.29 21.93 -5.72
C ALA A 363 -23.36 21.64 -6.77
N SER A 364 -23.75 22.67 -7.53
CA SER A 364 -24.41 22.46 -8.82
C SER A 364 -23.41 21.89 -9.79
N SER A 365 -23.90 21.20 -10.85
CA SER A 365 -23.01 20.69 -11.88
C SER A 365 -22.07 21.77 -12.40
N THR A 366 -20.75 21.50 -12.38
CA THR A 366 -19.73 22.34 -13.02
C THR A 366 -19.59 22.09 -14.51
N GLY A 367 -20.39 21.15 -15.06
CA GLY A 367 -20.47 20.82 -16.46
C GLY A 367 -19.67 19.58 -16.87
N ASP A 368 -18.53 19.30 -16.23
CA ASP A 368 -17.67 18.16 -16.52
C ASP A 368 -16.85 17.75 -15.29
N TRP A 369 -16.29 16.55 -15.31
CA TRP A 369 -15.43 15.99 -14.25
C TRP A 369 -14.08 16.68 -14.14
N ASP A 370 -13.65 17.41 -15.18
CA ASP A 370 -12.40 18.18 -15.22
C ASP A 370 -12.63 19.71 -15.11
N ALA A 371 -13.89 20.15 -15.01
CA ALA A 371 -14.26 21.55 -14.83
C ALA A 371 -14.29 21.92 -13.34
N TYR A 372 -13.13 22.15 -12.75
CA TYR A 372 -13.01 22.46 -11.33
C TYR A 372 -13.44 23.90 -11.03
N GLU A 373 -14.29 24.06 -10.00
CA GLU A 373 -14.73 25.34 -9.47
C GLU A 373 -14.50 25.42 -7.96
N GLN A 374 -14.13 26.61 -7.48
CA GLN A 374 -14.03 26.87 -6.04
C GLN A 374 -15.40 27.22 -5.48
N LEU A 375 -15.95 26.35 -4.65
CA LEU A 375 -17.22 26.55 -3.96
C LEU A 375 -17.00 26.77 -2.47
N SER A 376 -17.96 27.43 -1.80
CA SER A 376 -17.89 27.71 -0.36
C SER A 376 -19.25 27.60 0.32
N CYS A 377 -19.23 27.31 1.63
CA CYS A 377 -20.41 27.35 2.48
C CYS A 377 -20.10 27.90 3.87
N GLN A 378 -21.12 28.42 4.55
CA GLN A 378 -21.03 28.75 5.97
C GLN A 378 -21.15 27.46 6.78
N ILE A 379 -20.42 27.41 7.90
CA ILE A 379 -20.49 26.32 8.85
C ILE A 379 -20.81 26.80 10.25
N SER A 380 -21.32 25.92 11.10
CA SER A 380 -21.43 26.22 12.54
C SER A 380 -20.02 26.40 13.10
N ASN A 381 -19.85 27.34 14.02
CA ASN A 381 -18.54 27.60 14.61
C ASN A 381 -17.96 26.32 15.25
N VAL A 382 -16.78 25.94 14.82
CA VAL A 382 -16.04 24.76 15.31
C VAL A 382 -14.72 25.23 15.86
N THR A 383 -14.35 24.74 17.05
CA THR A 383 -13.11 25.12 17.76
C THR A 383 -12.31 23.89 18.16
N GLY A 384 -11.01 24.06 18.35
CA GLY A 384 -10.10 23.01 18.82
C GLY A 384 -9.91 21.86 17.83
N GLU A 385 -9.35 20.76 18.30
CA GLU A 385 -8.98 19.59 17.49
C GLU A 385 -10.18 18.65 17.31
N ASN A 386 -10.49 18.28 16.05
CA ASN A 386 -11.55 17.34 15.71
C ASN A 386 -11.16 16.50 14.47
N ASP A 387 -11.73 15.31 14.34
CA ASP A 387 -11.70 14.57 13.07
C ASP A 387 -12.80 15.12 12.14
N LEU A 388 -12.42 15.50 10.93
CA LEU A 388 -13.33 15.97 9.89
C LEU A 388 -13.72 14.82 8.97
N TYR A 389 -15.02 14.65 8.75
CA TYR A 389 -15.60 13.74 7.79
C TYR A 389 -16.26 14.53 6.66
N LEU A 390 -15.80 14.31 5.42
CA LEU A 390 -16.51 14.72 4.22
C LEU A 390 -17.41 13.56 3.80
N VAL A 391 -18.73 13.73 3.85
CA VAL A 391 -19.72 12.71 3.50
C VAL A 391 -20.44 13.13 2.24
N PHE A 392 -20.36 12.31 1.21
CA PHE A 392 -20.79 12.66 -0.14
C PHE A 392 -22.20 12.14 -0.47
N SER A 393 -23.00 12.96 -1.14
CA SER A 393 -24.34 12.57 -1.61
C SER A 393 -24.33 11.93 -3.02
N GLY A 394 -23.22 11.99 -3.72
CA GLY A 394 -23.07 11.50 -5.09
C GLY A 394 -21.68 11.78 -5.67
N PRO A 395 -21.49 11.48 -6.96
CA PRO A 395 -20.19 11.59 -7.62
C PRO A 395 -19.69 13.02 -7.70
N VAL A 396 -18.46 13.23 -7.25
CA VAL A 396 -17.75 14.52 -7.29
C VAL A 396 -16.24 14.25 -7.28
N ASN A 397 -15.48 15.09 -7.96
CA ASN A 397 -14.03 15.16 -7.80
C ASN A 397 -13.69 16.30 -6.86
N VAL A 398 -12.80 16.08 -5.90
CA VAL A 398 -12.33 17.09 -4.95
C VAL A 398 -10.82 17.17 -5.05
N ASP A 399 -10.31 18.38 -5.30
CA ASP A 399 -8.87 18.65 -5.38
C ASP A 399 -8.32 19.03 -3.99
N TRP A 400 -8.89 20.08 -3.35
CA TRP A 400 -8.48 20.53 -2.03
C TRP A 400 -9.62 21.25 -1.31
N PHE A 401 -9.42 21.49 -0.01
CA PHE A 401 -10.31 22.34 0.79
C PHE A 401 -9.55 23.10 1.87
N GLU A 402 -10.18 24.15 2.43
CA GLU A 402 -9.71 24.89 3.60
C GLU A 402 -10.86 25.54 4.36
N PHE A 403 -10.59 25.96 5.60
CA PHE A 403 -11.54 26.68 6.44
C PHE A 403 -11.09 28.13 6.65
N SER A 404 -12.04 28.98 7.05
CA SER A 404 -11.76 30.36 7.41
C SER A 404 -12.70 30.85 8.53
N GLY A 405 -12.37 31.99 9.15
CA GLY A 405 -13.22 32.66 10.14
C GLY A 405 -12.81 32.48 11.60
N GLY A 406 -11.66 31.93 11.90
CA GLY A 406 -11.05 31.89 13.22
C GLY A 406 -9.67 32.53 13.21
N THR A 407 -9.01 32.62 14.35
CA THR A 407 -7.57 32.84 14.38
C THR A 407 -6.92 31.47 14.32
N ALA A 408 -6.00 31.25 13.36
CA ALA A 408 -5.15 30.07 13.33
C ALA A 408 -4.49 29.87 14.71
N PRO A 409 -4.19 28.59 15.10
CA PRO A 409 -3.43 28.35 16.32
C PRO A 409 -2.16 29.20 16.30
N THR A 410 -1.96 30.00 17.35
CA THR A 410 -0.74 30.79 17.51
C THR A 410 0.38 29.89 18.02
N ASP A 411 1.02 29.16 17.14
CA ASP A 411 2.42 28.85 17.36
C ASP A 411 3.22 30.15 17.18
N PRO A 412 4.20 30.42 18.03
CA PRO A 412 4.99 31.67 17.90
C PRO A 412 5.63 31.64 16.49
N PRO A 413 5.64 32.79 15.78
CA PRO A 413 6.13 32.86 14.41
C PRO A 413 7.58 32.38 14.35
N GLN A 414 7.78 31.19 13.82
CA GLN A 414 9.12 30.73 13.46
C GLN A 414 9.53 31.48 12.20
N LYS A 415 10.46 32.37 12.36
CA LYS A 415 11.03 33.24 11.35
C LYS A 415 11.65 32.37 10.23
N GLY A 416 11.08 32.44 9.02
CA GLY A 416 11.65 31.99 7.76
C GLY A 416 12.21 30.58 7.77
N ASN A 417 11.36 29.56 7.61
CA ASN A 417 11.83 28.20 7.39
C ASN A 417 12.12 27.99 5.90
N ILE A 418 13.39 27.96 5.55
CA ILE A 418 13.82 27.52 4.21
C ILE A 418 13.16 26.17 3.91
N GLY A 419 12.50 26.06 2.77
CA GLY A 419 11.74 24.89 2.34
C GLY A 419 10.23 24.97 2.60
N ASP A 420 9.76 25.77 3.53
CA ASP A 420 8.35 26.05 3.80
C ASP A 420 7.86 27.18 2.87
N ILE A 421 7.46 26.83 1.67
CA ILE A 421 7.17 27.77 0.59
C ILE A 421 5.76 28.34 0.69
N ASN A 422 4.82 27.53 1.21
CA ASN A 422 3.44 27.94 1.41
C ASN A 422 3.21 28.67 2.75
N GLY A 423 4.18 28.65 3.66
CA GLY A 423 4.14 29.34 4.95
C GLY A 423 3.24 28.65 5.99
N ASP A 424 2.98 27.34 5.84
CA ASP A 424 2.11 26.60 6.75
C ASP A 424 2.86 26.00 7.97
N GLY A 425 4.16 26.24 8.07
CA GLY A 425 5.03 25.75 9.15
C GLY A 425 5.55 24.33 8.94
N ARG A 426 5.32 23.73 7.76
CA ARG A 426 5.77 22.38 7.40
C ARG A 426 6.51 22.40 6.09
N ILE A 427 7.40 21.42 5.92
CA ILE A 427 8.11 21.21 4.66
C ILE A 427 7.69 19.85 4.12
N ASN A 428 6.88 19.84 3.06
CA ASN A 428 6.27 18.64 2.52
C ASN A 428 6.09 18.72 0.98
N THR A 429 5.32 17.81 0.42
CA THR A 429 5.08 17.75 -1.04
C THR A 429 4.33 18.95 -1.60
N SER A 430 3.55 19.68 -0.78
CA SER A 430 2.87 20.90 -1.21
C SER A 430 3.88 21.99 -1.56
N ASP A 431 4.94 22.15 -0.75
CA ASP A 431 6.05 23.07 -1.01
C ASP A 431 6.83 22.68 -2.26
N TYR A 432 7.08 21.38 -2.41
CA TYR A 432 7.73 20.86 -3.62
C TYR A 432 6.90 21.16 -4.89
N THR A 433 5.59 21.05 -4.79
CA THR A 433 4.67 21.38 -5.89
C THR A 433 4.75 22.87 -6.25
N LEU A 434 4.72 23.77 -5.26
CA LEU A 434 4.84 25.22 -5.49
C LEU A 434 6.19 25.58 -6.13
N LEU A 435 7.27 24.98 -5.63
CA LEU A 435 8.60 25.15 -6.18
C LEU A 435 8.69 24.69 -7.64
N THR A 436 8.17 23.51 -7.93
CA THR A 436 8.16 22.93 -9.27
C THR A 436 7.35 23.79 -10.25
N ARG A 437 6.18 24.30 -9.82
CA ARG A 437 5.35 25.20 -10.64
C ARG A 437 6.06 26.52 -10.95
N HIS A 438 6.84 27.05 -10.02
CA HIS A 438 7.66 28.22 -10.27
C HIS A 438 8.77 27.94 -11.29
N ILE A 439 9.47 26.83 -11.14
CA ILE A 439 10.53 26.40 -12.07
C ILE A 439 9.97 26.16 -13.50
N LEU A 440 8.74 25.63 -13.59
CA LEU A 440 8.05 25.40 -14.87
C LEU A 440 7.34 26.65 -15.42
N GLU A 441 7.54 27.82 -14.80
CA GLU A 441 6.94 29.11 -15.19
C GLU A 441 5.40 29.11 -15.22
N THR A 442 4.73 28.12 -14.59
CA THR A 442 3.27 28.06 -14.48
C THR A 442 2.72 28.89 -13.32
N MET A 443 3.62 29.39 -12.45
CA MET A 443 3.33 30.22 -11.29
C MET A 443 4.57 31.04 -10.94
N THR A 444 4.39 32.22 -10.31
CA THR A 444 5.51 33.05 -9.85
C THR A 444 5.47 33.16 -8.32
N LEU A 445 6.53 32.67 -7.67
CA LEU A 445 6.75 32.91 -6.23
C LEU A 445 7.29 34.32 -6.00
N THR A 446 6.87 35.00 -4.94
CA THR A 446 7.32 36.34 -4.57
C THR A 446 7.45 36.44 -3.04
N GLY A 447 8.21 37.43 -2.56
CA GLY A 447 8.36 37.70 -1.12
C GLY A 447 8.98 36.54 -0.35
N GLU A 448 8.38 36.18 0.78
CA GLU A 448 8.87 35.15 1.67
C GLU A 448 8.86 33.74 1.03
N ALA A 449 7.82 33.43 0.25
CA ALA A 449 7.73 32.19 -0.51
C ALA A 449 8.90 32.02 -1.48
N PHE A 450 9.36 33.09 -2.16
CA PHE A 450 10.54 33.06 -3.01
C PHE A 450 11.81 32.77 -2.20
N THR A 451 11.96 33.44 -1.03
CA THR A 451 13.11 33.25 -0.15
C THR A 451 13.17 31.82 0.40
N ASN A 452 12.02 31.27 0.80
CA ASN A 452 11.93 29.92 1.34
C ASN A 452 12.17 28.84 0.28
N ALA A 453 11.92 29.14 -0.99
CA ALA A 453 12.14 28.23 -2.12
C ALA A 453 13.63 28.10 -2.52
N ASP A 454 14.47 29.06 -2.18
CA ASP A 454 15.92 28.99 -2.39
C ASP A 454 16.57 28.13 -1.30
N THR A 455 16.41 26.83 -1.43
CA THR A 455 16.92 25.84 -0.46
C THR A 455 18.43 25.63 -0.58
N SER A 456 19.02 26.01 -1.69
CA SER A 456 20.47 25.99 -1.93
C SER A 456 21.17 27.21 -1.32
N GLY A 457 20.49 28.36 -1.23
CA GLY A 457 21.01 29.63 -0.75
C GLY A 457 21.87 30.37 -1.79
N ASP A 458 21.71 30.05 -3.09
CA ASP A 458 22.49 30.66 -4.17
C ASP A 458 21.80 31.87 -4.81
N GLY A 459 20.59 32.19 -4.39
CA GLY A 459 19.78 33.34 -4.83
C GLY A 459 19.00 33.07 -6.12
N VAL A 460 19.00 31.85 -6.65
CA VAL A 460 18.31 31.47 -7.90
C VAL A 460 17.48 30.22 -7.68
N ILE A 461 16.17 30.30 -7.87
CA ILE A 461 15.30 29.11 -7.77
C ILE A 461 15.37 28.29 -9.07
N ASN A 462 15.82 27.04 -8.95
CA ASN A 462 15.99 26.11 -10.06
C ASN A 462 15.84 24.63 -9.63
N SER A 463 16.16 23.69 -10.53
CA SER A 463 16.06 22.27 -10.28
C SER A 463 16.97 21.76 -9.14
N ASN A 464 18.00 22.50 -8.75
CA ASN A 464 18.84 22.17 -7.60
C ASN A 464 18.07 22.31 -6.30
N ASP A 465 17.29 23.39 -6.15
CA ASP A 465 16.42 23.64 -5.01
C ASP A 465 15.34 22.57 -4.89
N ALA A 466 14.70 22.24 -6.02
CA ALA A 466 13.73 21.15 -6.06
C ALA A 466 14.35 19.80 -5.63
N THR A 467 15.59 19.55 -6.04
CA THR A 467 16.32 18.34 -5.64
C THR A 467 16.61 18.32 -4.13
N LEU A 468 17.03 19.45 -3.57
CA LEU A 468 17.30 19.57 -2.14
C LEU A 468 16.01 19.44 -1.33
N LEU A 469 14.95 20.11 -1.73
CA LEU A 469 13.64 20.02 -1.06
C LEU A 469 13.10 18.60 -1.09
N LYS A 470 13.16 17.92 -2.24
CA LYS A 470 12.78 16.51 -2.37
C LYS A 470 13.62 15.61 -1.46
N ARG A 471 14.93 15.83 -1.36
CA ARG A 471 15.80 15.04 -0.47
C ARG A 471 15.49 15.27 1.00
N TYR A 472 15.11 16.48 1.38
CA TYR A 472 14.67 16.80 2.73
C TYR A 472 13.35 16.10 3.07
N ILE A 473 12.34 16.20 2.19
CA ILE A 473 11.04 15.51 2.34
C ILE A 473 11.19 13.99 2.45
N LEU A 474 12.17 13.42 1.74
CA LEU A 474 12.50 11.99 1.79
C LEU A 474 13.46 11.62 2.95
N GLU A 475 13.73 12.55 3.88
CA GLU A 475 14.61 12.38 5.03
C GLU A 475 16.04 11.92 4.66
N ILE A 476 16.49 12.22 3.42
CA ILE A 476 17.86 11.93 2.95
C ILE A 476 18.86 12.97 3.47
N ILE A 477 18.38 14.18 3.75
CA ILE A 477 19.11 15.27 4.40
C ILE A 477 18.27 15.83 5.54
N ASP A 478 18.88 16.32 6.59
CA ASP A 478 18.25 16.87 7.79
C ASP A 478 18.21 18.40 7.85
N LYS A 479 18.85 19.07 6.88
CA LYS A 479 18.89 20.53 6.74
C LYS A 479 19.25 20.95 5.32
N PHE A 480 18.89 22.18 4.98
CA PHE A 480 19.25 22.79 3.70
C PHE A 480 20.60 23.53 3.77
N PRO A 481 21.37 23.63 2.67
CA PRO A 481 22.57 24.43 2.59
C PRO A 481 22.33 25.90 2.98
N ALA A 482 21.22 26.48 2.57
CA ALA A 482 20.82 27.86 2.90
C ALA A 482 20.70 28.14 4.42
N GLN A 483 20.46 27.11 5.24
CA GLN A 483 20.37 27.23 6.71
C GLN A 483 21.73 27.37 7.41
N GLY A 484 22.82 27.17 6.68
CA GLY A 484 24.20 27.26 7.22
C GLY A 484 24.94 28.54 6.87
N SER A 485 24.36 29.44 6.09
CA SER A 485 25.02 30.68 5.62
C SER A 485 24.62 31.86 6.53
N ALA A 486 25.55 32.41 7.27
CA ALA A 486 25.37 33.74 7.88
C ALA A 486 25.19 34.78 6.75
N PRO A 487 24.30 35.78 6.90
CA PRO A 487 24.10 36.79 5.87
C PRO A 487 25.42 37.54 5.59
N ALA A 488 25.77 37.60 4.29
CA ALA A 488 26.90 38.42 3.85
C ALA A 488 26.68 39.89 4.27
N PRO A 489 27.70 40.62 4.74
CA PRO A 489 27.55 42.03 5.11
C PRO A 489 27.21 42.84 3.86
N VAL A 490 26.16 43.66 3.97
CA VAL A 490 25.75 44.61 2.93
C VAL A 490 26.91 45.54 2.66
N PRO A 491 27.35 45.74 1.42
CA PRO A 491 28.37 46.79 1.10
C PRO A 491 27.82 48.16 1.39
N THR A 492 28.54 48.93 2.17
CA THR A 492 28.30 50.34 2.44
C THR A 492 28.56 51.23 1.22
#